data_950ec03fb806254a051d8db16a89032d
#
_entry.id   950ec03fb806254a051d8db16a89032d
#
_cell.length_a   1.000
_cell.length_b   1.000
_cell.length_c   1.000
_cell.angle_alpha   90.00
_cell.angle_beta   90.00
_cell.angle_gamma   90.00
#
_symmetry.space_group_name_H-M   'P 1'
#
loop_
_entity.id
_entity.type
_entity.pdbx_description
1 polymer ?
#
loop_
_entity_poly.entity_id
_entity_poly.type
_entity_poly.pdbx_seq_one_letter_code
_entity_poly.pdbx_strand_id
1 'polypeptide(L)'
;SFPWRVMAVSKDDSQLLDNDLVYRLAPASKIADTSWIKPGKVAWEWWNAWNLYDVDFKAGINNETYKYYIWFASQHGIEYVILDEGWAVNKQADLMQVVPEIDLEELVEYGRERNVGIILWAGYYAFERDMERVVKHYADMGVKGFKVDFMDRDDQRMVDFLHRAAEVCAEHKMLLDFHGVFKPTGL
;
A
#
# COMPACT_ATOMS: atom_id res chain seq x y z
N SER A 1 1.75 -2.58 28.57
CA SER A 1 3.19 -2.65 28.22
C SER A 1 3.52 -1.61 27.16
N PHE A 2 4.80 -1.31 27.02
CA PHE A 2 5.29 -0.41 25.97
C PHE A 2 6.08 -1.22 24.94
N PRO A 3 6.02 -0.85 23.66
CA PRO A 3 6.82 -1.51 22.63
C PRO A 3 8.32 -1.26 22.87
N TRP A 4 9.15 -2.15 22.36
CA TRP A 4 10.59 -1.95 22.33
C TRP A 4 10.93 -0.78 21.42
N ARG A 5 11.88 0.03 21.85
CA ARG A 5 12.49 1.09 21.04
C ARG A 5 13.99 0.86 20.97
N VAL A 6 14.54 0.95 19.79
CA VAL A 6 15.95 0.70 19.53
C VAL A 6 16.59 1.97 18.96
N MET A 7 17.72 2.35 19.53
CA MET A 7 18.55 3.44 19.02
C MET A 7 19.90 2.90 18.54
N ALA A 8 20.26 3.20 17.30
CA ALA A 8 21.60 2.97 16.79
C ALA A 8 22.49 4.17 17.15
N VAL A 9 23.61 3.92 17.83
CA VAL A 9 24.60 4.94 18.16
C VAL A 9 25.90 4.60 17.46
N SER A 10 26.43 5.53 16.67
CA SER A 10 27.67 5.37 15.92
C SER A 10 28.63 6.51 16.21
N LYS A 11 29.92 6.28 15.94
CA LYS A 11 30.96 7.32 16.03
C LYS A 11 31.12 8.09 14.73
N ASP A 12 30.61 7.57 13.62
CA ASP A 12 30.71 8.11 12.27
C ASP A 12 29.40 7.87 11.52
N ASP A 13 28.95 8.83 10.72
CA ASP A 13 27.68 8.76 10.01
C ASP A 13 27.64 7.62 8.98
N SER A 14 28.78 7.26 8.41
CA SER A 14 28.89 6.15 7.45
C SER A 14 28.47 4.81 8.07
N GLN A 15 28.66 4.62 9.37
CA GLN A 15 28.27 3.41 10.09
C GLN A 15 26.76 3.23 10.23
N LEU A 16 25.99 4.30 9.99
CA LEU A 16 24.51 4.22 10.01
C LEU A 16 23.95 3.67 8.70
N LEU A 17 24.69 3.79 7.60
CA LEU A 17 24.26 3.29 6.28
C LEU A 17 24.14 1.75 6.26
N ASP A 18 25.07 1.07 6.91
CA ASP A 18 25.11 -0.41 6.96
C ASP A 18 24.47 -0.97 8.23
N ASN A 19 23.60 -0.21 8.87
CA ASN A 19 22.96 -0.62 10.11
C ASN A 19 21.89 -1.70 9.84
N ASP A 20 22.17 -2.91 10.31
CA ASP A 20 21.32 -4.10 10.17
C ASP A 20 20.57 -4.48 11.46
N LEU A 21 20.53 -3.60 12.47
CA LEU A 21 19.92 -3.90 13.77
C LEU A 21 18.45 -4.32 13.65
N VAL A 22 17.69 -3.77 12.70
CA VAL A 22 16.30 -4.16 12.45
C VAL A 22 16.23 -5.65 12.13
N TYR A 23 17.06 -6.14 11.22
CA TYR A 23 17.08 -7.55 10.80
C TYR A 23 17.61 -8.46 11.91
N ARG A 24 18.60 -8.01 12.69
CA ARG A 24 19.20 -8.80 13.78
C ARG A 24 18.30 -8.96 14.99
N LEU A 25 17.40 -8.00 15.23
CA LEU A 25 16.47 -7.99 16.36
C LEU A 25 15.08 -8.50 15.97
N ALA A 26 14.79 -8.56 14.67
CA ALA A 26 13.53 -9.07 14.17
C ALA A 26 13.36 -10.57 14.43
N PRO A 27 12.14 -11.04 14.71
CA PRO A 27 11.85 -12.47 14.71
C PRO A 27 12.04 -13.07 13.31
N ALA A 28 12.10 -14.39 13.22
CA ALA A 28 12.08 -15.07 11.93
C ALA A 28 10.77 -14.79 11.19
N SER A 29 10.82 -14.75 9.84
CA SER A 29 9.63 -14.59 9.02
C SER A 29 8.60 -15.67 9.32
N LYS A 30 7.34 -15.28 9.45
CA LYS A 30 6.19 -16.19 9.60
C LYS A 30 5.62 -16.64 8.25
N ILE A 31 6.03 -16.00 7.14
CA ILE A 31 5.54 -16.31 5.79
C ILE A 31 6.39 -17.44 5.22
N ALA A 32 5.79 -18.63 5.08
CA ALA A 32 6.50 -19.81 4.57
C ALA A 32 6.74 -19.73 3.06
N ASP A 33 5.77 -19.21 2.29
CA ASP A 33 5.87 -19.01 0.83
C ASP A 33 5.89 -17.53 0.52
N THR A 34 7.05 -17.03 0.13
CA THR A 34 7.26 -15.63 -0.28
C THR A 34 7.24 -15.44 -1.80
N SER A 35 6.97 -16.48 -2.58
CA SER A 35 7.04 -16.45 -4.04
C SER A 35 6.06 -15.47 -4.70
N TRP A 36 4.96 -15.15 -4.01
CA TRP A 36 3.95 -14.18 -4.44
C TRP A 36 4.38 -12.71 -4.21
N ILE A 37 5.34 -12.46 -3.31
CA ILE A 37 5.86 -11.11 -3.04
C ILE A 37 6.75 -10.71 -4.21
N LYS A 38 6.29 -9.74 -5.00
CA LYS A 38 7.03 -9.22 -6.15
C LYS A 38 7.42 -7.76 -5.86
N PRO A 39 8.68 -7.51 -5.45
CA PRO A 39 9.17 -6.14 -5.34
C PRO A 39 9.10 -5.43 -6.69
N GLY A 40 8.80 -4.14 -6.66
CA GLY A 40 8.69 -3.38 -7.89
C GLY A 40 8.60 -1.88 -7.65
N LYS A 41 8.63 -1.13 -8.73
CA LYS A 41 8.41 0.31 -8.75
C LYS A 41 6.93 0.61 -8.76
N VAL A 42 6.58 1.79 -8.25
CA VAL A 42 5.19 2.26 -8.17
C VAL A 42 5.06 3.59 -8.90
N ALA A 43 4.07 3.72 -9.75
CA ALA A 43 3.57 5.03 -10.19
C ALA A 43 2.49 5.49 -9.20
N TRP A 44 2.71 6.69 -8.64
CA TRP A 44 1.88 7.22 -7.57
C TRP A 44 1.44 8.65 -7.92
N GLU A 45 0.16 8.80 -8.21
CA GLU A 45 -0.42 10.02 -8.80
C GLU A 45 -0.56 11.19 -7.81
N TRP A 46 -0.54 10.91 -6.52
CA TRP A 46 -0.65 11.94 -5.48
C TRP A 46 0.46 13.01 -5.57
N TRP A 47 1.68 12.60 -5.97
CA TRP A 47 2.83 13.50 -6.11
C TRP A 47 2.59 14.67 -7.06
N ASN A 48 1.80 14.50 -8.10
CA ASN A 48 1.47 15.54 -9.07
C ASN A 48 -0.01 15.94 -9.05
N ALA A 49 -0.72 15.65 -7.95
CA ALA A 49 -2.13 15.98 -7.73
C ALA A 49 -3.04 15.49 -8.88
N TRP A 50 -2.84 14.23 -9.31
CA TRP A 50 -3.57 13.59 -10.43
C TRP A 50 -3.46 14.32 -11.77
N ASN A 51 -2.55 15.30 -11.91
CA ASN A 51 -2.42 16.07 -13.14
C ASN A 51 -1.78 15.26 -14.26
N LEU A 52 -2.33 15.44 -15.45
CA LEU A 52 -1.77 14.98 -16.70
C LEU A 52 -1.78 16.15 -17.71
N TYR A 53 -0.83 16.13 -18.65
CA TYR A 53 -0.73 17.11 -19.73
C TYR A 53 -0.90 16.41 -21.07
N ASP A 54 -1.35 17.15 -22.08
CA ASP A 54 -1.54 16.67 -23.45
C ASP A 54 -2.46 15.45 -23.55
N VAL A 55 -3.54 15.46 -22.77
CA VAL A 55 -4.62 14.47 -22.79
C VAL A 55 -5.94 15.13 -23.22
N ASP A 56 -6.83 14.37 -23.83
CA ASP A 56 -8.13 14.84 -24.34
C ASP A 56 -9.28 14.70 -23.33
N PHE A 57 -8.95 14.38 -22.07
CA PHE A 57 -9.89 14.28 -20.96
C PHE A 57 -9.45 15.13 -19.78
N LYS A 58 -10.37 15.35 -18.83
CA LYS A 58 -10.06 16.05 -17.59
C LYS A 58 -9.37 15.11 -16.60
N ALA A 59 -8.07 15.34 -16.31
CA ALA A 59 -7.33 14.59 -15.30
C ALA A 59 -7.92 14.78 -13.91
N GLY A 60 -7.87 13.73 -13.09
CA GLY A 60 -8.40 13.70 -11.73
C GLY A 60 -8.69 12.27 -11.28
N ILE A 61 -9.56 12.13 -10.27
CA ILE A 61 -10.02 10.82 -9.78
C ILE A 61 -11.08 10.30 -10.77
N ASN A 62 -10.66 9.58 -11.78
CA ASN A 62 -11.51 8.94 -12.79
C ASN A 62 -10.75 7.84 -13.54
N ASN A 63 -11.48 6.98 -14.24
CA ASN A 63 -10.89 5.84 -14.95
C ASN A 63 -9.90 6.23 -16.05
N GLU A 64 -10.15 7.32 -16.80
CA GLU A 64 -9.27 7.76 -17.87
C GLU A 64 -7.88 8.09 -17.32
N THR A 65 -7.82 8.83 -16.21
CA THR A 65 -6.56 9.18 -15.53
C THR A 65 -5.80 7.92 -15.08
N TYR A 66 -6.47 7.00 -14.39
CA TYR A 66 -5.80 5.79 -13.92
C TYR A 66 -5.42 4.83 -15.03
N LYS A 67 -6.19 4.74 -16.10
CA LYS A 67 -5.78 4.00 -17.32
C LYS A 67 -4.52 4.59 -17.95
N TYR A 68 -4.39 5.91 -17.96
CA TYR A 68 -3.15 6.55 -18.42
C TYR A 68 -1.95 6.18 -17.54
N TYR A 69 -2.08 6.23 -16.22
CA TYR A 69 -1.01 5.81 -15.30
C TYR A 69 -0.64 4.33 -15.48
N ILE A 70 -1.62 3.45 -15.63
CA ILE A 70 -1.40 2.02 -15.88
C ILE A 70 -0.69 1.81 -17.21
N TRP A 71 -1.14 2.48 -18.26
CA TRP A 71 -0.50 2.44 -19.59
C TRP A 71 0.96 2.92 -19.50
N PHE A 72 1.20 4.07 -18.88
CA PHE A 72 2.54 4.63 -18.67
C PHE A 72 3.43 3.64 -17.89
N ALA A 73 2.92 3.10 -16.79
CA ALA A 73 3.63 2.12 -15.99
C ALA A 73 4.05 0.91 -16.84
N SER A 74 3.16 0.39 -17.67
CA SER A 74 3.44 -0.76 -18.56
C SER A 74 4.53 -0.46 -19.59
N GLN A 75 4.58 0.77 -20.12
CA GLN A 75 5.59 1.16 -21.13
C GLN A 75 6.98 1.38 -20.51
N HIS A 76 7.05 1.65 -19.21
CA HIS A 76 8.29 2.00 -18.51
C HIS A 76 8.79 0.94 -17.53
N GLY A 77 8.19 -0.26 -17.54
CA GLY A 77 8.56 -1.34 -16.64
C GLY A 77 8.37 -0.95 -15.18
N ILE A 78 7.23 -0.34 -14.88
CA ILE A 78 6.75 -0.04 -13.52
C ILE A 78 5.70 -1.08 -13.18
N GLU A 79 5.89 -1.78 -12.07
CA GLU A 79 5.10 -2.96 -11.75
C GLU A 79 3.74 -2.64 -11.14
N TYR A 80 3.61 -1.45 -10.50
CA TYR A 80 2.39 -1.10 -9.76
C TYR A 80 1.94 0.33 -9.99
N VAL A 81 0.65 0.55 -9.80
CA VAL A 81 0.03 1.87 -9.65
C VAL A 81 -0.70 1.90 -8.32
N ILE A 82 -0.50 2.95 -7.50
CA ILE A 82 -1.32 3.22 -6.32
C ILE A 82 -2.48 4.12 -6.75
N LEU A 83 -3.70 3.74 -6.39
CA LEU A 83 -4.83 4.64 -6.31
C LEU A 83 -4.83 5.24 -4.90
N ASP A 84 -4.40 6.50 -4.77
CA ASP A 84 -4.33 7.20 -3.49
C ASP A 84 -5.71 7.63 -3.00
N GLU A 85 -5.79 8.40 -1.92
CA GLU A 85 -7.04 8.85 -1.31
C GLU A 85 -8.03 9.41 -2.35
N GLY A 86 -9.27 8.93 -2.33
CA GLY A 86 -10.34 9.43 -3.19
C GLY A 86 -11.00 8.41 -4.11
N TRP A 87 -10.45 7.22 -4.26
CA TRP A 87 -11.08 6.12 -5.02
C TRP A 87 -12.29 5.52 -4.28
N ALA A 88 -12.33 5.63 -2.96
CA ALA A 88 -13.42 5.17 -2.10
C ALA A 88 -14.10 6.34 -1.38
N VAL A 89 -15.31 6.12 -0.87
CA VAL A 89 -16.14 7.16 -0.23
C VAL A 89 -15.53 7.61 1.10
N ASN A 90 -14.99 8.82 1.12
CA ASN A 90 -14.20 9.36 2.24
C ASN A 90 -15.04 9.79 3.45
N LYS A 91 -16.19 10.42 3.23
CA LYS A 91 -17.00 11.01 4.32
C LYS A 91 -17.44 10.00 5.38
N GLN A 92 -17.59 8.74 5.00
CA GLN A 92 -18.00 7.64 5.88
C GLN A 92 -16.82 6.69 6.15
N ALA A 93 -15.65 6.98 5.57
CA ALA A 93 -14.49 6.11 5.61
C ALA A 93 -14.87 4.65 5.27
N ASP A 94 -15.65 4.46 4.21
CA ASP A 94 -16.13 3.15 3.78
C ASP A 94 -15.36 2.66 2.57
N LEU A 95 -14.38 1.80 2.82
CA LEU A 95 -13.54 1.21 1.79
C LEU A 95 -14.30 0.23 0.88
N MET A 96 -15.54 -0.15 1.22
CA MET A 96 -16.36 -1.01 0.37
C MET A 96 -17.21 -0.23 -0.64
N GLN A 97 -17.20 1.10 -0.56
CA GLN A 97 -17.92 1.96 -1.48
C GLN A 97 -16.92 2.71 -2.40
N VAL A 98 -16.75 2.21 -3.59
CA VAL A 98 -16.00 2.89 -4.65
C VAL A 98 -16.79 4.13 -5.11
N VAL A 99 -16.10 5.24 -5.37
CA VAL A 99 -16.76 6.44 -5.89
C VAL A 99 -17.28 6.21 -7.32
N PRO A 100 -18.37 6.87 -7.74
CA PRO A 100 -19.00 6.60 -9.04
C PRO A 100 -18.12 6.94 -10.26
N GLU A 101 -17.09 7.75 -10.07
CA GLU A 101 -16.11 8.11 -11.12
C GLU A 101 -15.08 7.01 -11.40
N ILE A 102 -15.03 5.96 -10.56
CA ILE A 102 -14.09 4.84 -10.66
C ILE A 102 -14.84 3.52 -10.89
N ASP A 103 -14.55 2.86 -11.97
CA ASP A 103 -14.81 1.43 -12.19
C ASP A 103 -13.53 0.65 -11.83
N LEU A 104 -13.46 0.19 -10.59
CA LEU A 104 -12.26 -0.46 -10.07
C LEU A 104 -12.01 -1.83 -10.72
N GLU A 105 -13.09 -2.58 -11.02
CA GLU A 105 -12.97 -3.89 -11.69
C GLU A 105 -12.35 -3.71 -13.08
N GLU A 106 -12.80 -2.69 -13.83
CA GLU A 106 -12.22 -2.34 -15.12
C GLU A 106 -10.74 -1.96 -15.01
N LEU A 107 -10.36 -1.18 -14.00
CA LEU A 107 -8.96 -0.78 -13.79
C LEU A 107 -8.06 -1.97 -13.42
N VAL A 108 -8.54 -2.88 -12.58
CA VAL A 108 -7.81 -4.11 -12.22
C VAL A 108 -7.59 -5.00 -13.43
N GLU A 109 -8.62 -5.19 -14.25
CA GLU A 109 -8.50 -5.97 -15.49
C GLU A 109 -7.56 -5.32 -16.49
N TYR A 110 -7.69 -4.01 -16.71
CA TYR A 110 -6.82 -3.22 -17.60
C TYR A 110 -5.34 -3.30 -17.16
N GLY A 111 -5.10 -3.28 -15.84
CA GLY A 111 -3.77 -3.47 -15.25
C GLY A 111 -3.25 -4.90 -15.45
N ARG A 112 -4.09 -5.91 -15.22
CA ARG A 112 -3.76 -7.33 -15.41
C ARG A 112 -3.30 -7.63 -16.84
N GLU A 113 -4.01 -7.11 -17.85
CA GLU A 113 -3.66 -7.25 -19.27
C GLU A 113 -2.30 -6.63 -19.62
N ARG A 114 -1.82 -5.67 -18.81
CA ARG A 114 -0.57 -4.92 -19.01
C ARG A 114 0.54 -5.28 -18.03
N ASN A 115 0.32 -6.32 -17.20
CA ASN A 115 1.23 -6.73 -16.13
C ASN A 115 1.53 -5.61 -15.13
N VAL A 116 0.55 -4.76 -14.83
CA VAL A 116 0.62 -3.69 -13.82
C VAL A 116 -0.37 -4.00 -12.71
N GLY A 117 0.13 -4.12 -11.49
CA GLY A 117 -0.69 -4.38 -10.30
C GLY A 117 -1.30 -3.09 -9.75
N ILE A 118 -2.51 -3.19 -9.22
CA ILE A 118 -3.19 -2.08 -8.54
C ILE A 118 -2.99 -2.22 -7.02
N ILE A 119 -2.61 -1.13 -6.37
CA ILE A 119 -2.55 -0.99 -4.91
C ILE A 119 -3.53 0.11 -4.52
N LEU A 120 -4.29 -0.09 -3.46
CA LEU A 120 -5.31 0.84 -3.01
C LEU A 120 -4.86 1.56 -1.73
N TRP A 121 -5.09 2.85 -1.64
CA TRP A 121 -4.91 3.61 -0.42
C TRP A 121 -6.05 3.32 0.58
N ALA A 122 -5.71 3.28 1.86
CA ALA A 122 -6.68 3.16 2.94
C ALA A 122 -6.23 3.98 4.15
N GLY A 123 -7.11 4.78 4.73
CA GLY A 123 -6.88 5.38 6.03
C GLY A 123 -6.96 4.34 7.14
N TYR A 124 -6.07 4.45 8.13
CA TYR A 124 -5.92 3.50 9.24
C TYR A 124 -7.25 3.08 9.88
N TYR A 125 -8.10 4.04 10.28
CA TYR A 125 -9.34 3.72 11.00
C TYR A 125 -10.34 2.91 10.17
N ALA A 126 -10.46 3.22 8.89
CA ALA A 126 -11.33 2.49 7.97
C ALA A 126 -10.79 1.07 7.74
N PHE A 127 -9.48 0.95 7.56
CA PHE A 127 -8.83 -0.33 7.35
C PHE A 127 -8.88 -1.22 8.60
N GLU A 128 -8.53 -0.69 9.80
CA GLU A 128 -8.61 -1.45 11.06
C GLU A 128 -10.01 -1.97 11.35
N ARG A 129 -11.04 -1.14 11.07
CA ARG A 129 -12.43 -1.48 11.35
C ARG A 129 -12.94 -2.68 10.54
N ASP A 130 -12.61 -2.74 9.27
CA ASP A 130 -13.18 -3.69 8.32
C ASP A 130 -12.12 -4.60 7.67
N MET A 131 -10.95 -4.76 8.27
CA MET A 131 -9.71 -5.32 7.69
C MET A 131 -9.94 -6.65 6.95
N GLU A 132 -10.44 -7.68 7.61
CA GLU A 132 -10.60 -9.01 7.02
C GLU A 132 -11.55 -8.99 5.81
N ARG A 133 -12.64 -8.23 5.92
CA ARG A 133 -13.62 -8.09 4.85
C ARG A 133 -13.05 -7.36 3.65
N VAL A 134 -12.36 -6.24 3.89
CA VAL A 134 -11.75 -5.38 2.86
C VAL A 134 -10.64 -6.12 2.15
N VAL A 135 -9.69 -6.71 2.89
CA VAL A 135 -8.56 -7.43 2.32
C VAL A 135 -9.05 -8.60 1.47
N LYS A 136 -9.96 -9.43 1.99
CA LYS A 136 -10.53 -10.55 1.22
C LYS A 136 -11.23 -10.08 -0.06
N HIS A 137 -12.09 -9.07 0.04
CA HIS A 137 -12.88 -8.57 -1.10
C HIS A 137 -11.98 -8.11 -2.24
N TYR A 138 -10.97 -7.29 -1.93
CA TYR A 138 -10.09 -6.73 -2.97
C TYR A 138 -9.03 -7.72 -3.46
N ALA A 139 -8.61 -8.68 -2.62
CA ALA A 139 -7.80 -9.79 -3.08
C ALA A 139 -8.55 -10.67 -4.11
N ASP A 140 -9.81 -10.99 -3.83
CA ASP A 140 -10.67 -11.76 -4.75
C ASP A 140 -10.90 -11.02 -6.08
N MET A 141 -10.97 -9.69 -6.06
CA MET A 141 -11.04 -8.83 -7.26
C MET A 141 -9.73 -8.82 -8.06
N GLY A 142 -8.58 -9.09 -7.42
CA GLY A 142 -7.26 -9.12 -8.06
C GLY A 142 -6.35 -7.92 -7.75
N VAL A 143 -6.75 -7.05 -6.83
CA VAL A 143 -5.91 -6.00 -6.26
C VAL A 143 -4.66 -6.61 -5.62
N LYS A 144 -3.53 -5.92 -5.66
CA LYS A 144 -2.23 -6.45 -5.24
C LYS A 144 -1.81 -6.04 -3.83
N GLY A 145 -2.45 -5.05 -3.25
CA GLY A 145 -2.10 -4.59 -1.91
C GLY A 145 -2.80 -3.34 -1.46
N PHE A 146 -2.44 -2.92 -0.27
CA PHE A 146 -2.89 -1.67 0.33
C PHE A 146 -1.74 -0.78 0.76
N LYS A 147 -1.87 0.52 0.50
CA LYS A 147 -1.14 1.58 1.19
C LYS A 147 -2.00 2.04 2.36
N VAL A 148 -1.61 1.70 3.59
CA VAL A 148 -2.34 2.09 4.80
C VAL A 148 -1.66 3.29 5.45
N ASP A 149 -2.42 4.35 5.71
CA ASP A 149 -1.88 5.65 6.05
C ASP A 149 -2.51 6.27 7.30
N PHE A 150 -1.83 7.28 7.87
CA PHE A 150 -2.32 8.11 9.00
C PHE A 150 -2.49 7.36 10.33
N MET A 151 -1.55 6.49 10.69
CA MET A 151 -1.55 5.86 12.00
C MET A 151 -1.21 6.84 13.13
N ASP A 152 -0.25 7.73 12.90
CA ASP A 152 0.13 8.86 13.76
C ASP A 152 0.39 8.51 15.24
N ARG A 153 0.76 7.27 15.52
CA ARG A 153 1.08 6.78 16.87
C ARG A 153 2.07 5.63 16.84
N ASP A 154 2.73 5.37 17.99
CA ASP A 154 3.79 4.36 18.14
C ASP A 154 3.69 3.57 19.43
N ASP A 155 2.50 3.44 19.98
CA ASP A 155 2.23 2.66 21.19
C ASP A 155 1.99 1.17 20.87
N GLN A 156 1.83 0.36 21.93
CA GLN A 156 1.65 -1.09 21.80
C GLN A 156 0.45 -1.46 20.90
N ARG A 157 -0.64 -0.71 20.98
CA ARG A 157 -1.82 -0.95 20.12
C ARG A 157 -1.48 -0.83 18.65
N MET A 158 -0.66 0.16 18.30
CA MET A 158 -0.25 0.35 16.89
C MET A 158 0.72 -0.75 16.44
N VAL A 159 1.65 -1.17 17.31
CA VAL A 159 2.53 -2.31 17.00
C VAL A 159 1.71 -3.58 16.74
N ASP A 160 0.74 -3.87 17.60
CA ASP A 160 -0.16 -5.03 17.45
C ASP A 160 -0.99 -4.95 16.15
N PHE A 161 -1.46 -3.75 15.80
CA PHE A 161 -2.16 -3.50 14.54
C PHE A 161 -1.27 -3.81 13.32
N LEU A 162 -0.03 -3.32 13.29
CA LEU A 162 0.89 -3.56 12.16
C LEU A 162 1.14 -5.05 11.94
N HIS A 163 1.36 -5.81 13.02
CA HIS A 163 1.53 -7.26 12.92
C HIS A 163 0.26 -7.95 12.41
N ARG A 164 -0.91 -7.61 12.97
CA ARG A 164 -2.19 -8.18 12.51
C ARG A 164 -2.48 -7.85 11.06
N ALA A 165 -2.24 -6.61 10.64
CA ALA A 165 -2.46 -6.20 9.25
C ALA A 165 -1.55 -6.98 8.30
N ALA A 166 -0.27 -7.16 8.67
CA ALA A 166 0.68 -7.95 7.88
C ALA A 166 0.23 -9.43 7.79
N GLU A 167 -0.22 -10.03 8.88
CA GLU A 167 -0.73 -11.41 8.88
C GLU A 167 -1.95 -11.56 7.97
N VAL A 168 -2.98 -10.72 8.13
CA VAL A 168 -4.20 -10.75 7.30
C VAL A 168 -3.90 -10.53 5.82
N CYS A 169 -3.05 -9.54 5.50
CA CYS A 169 -2.66 -9.31 4.10
C CYS A 169 -1.88 -10.49 3.52
N ALA A 170 -0.96 -11.09 4.27
CA ALA A 170 -0.17 -12.24 3.83
C ALA A 170 -1.05 -13.48 3.56
N GLU A 171 -2.06 -13.75 4.37
CA GLU A 171 -3.03 -14.83 4.16
C GLU A 171 -3.74 -14.73 2.81
N HIS A 172 -3.95 -13.51 2.33
CA HIS A 172 -4.58 -13.21 1.03
C HIS A 172 -3.57 -12.86 -0.08
N LYS A 173 -2.27 -13.00 0.19
CA LYS A 173 -1.18 -12.66 -0.75
C LYS A 173 -1.23 -11.22 -1.24
N MET A 174 -1.56 -10.30 -0.33
CA MET A 174 -1.64 -8.86 -0.56
C MET A 174 -0.39 -8.17 -0.04
N LEU A 175 0.19 -7.28 -0.85
CA LEU A 175 1.27 -6.40 -0.42
C LEU A 175 0.74 -5.35 0.56
N LEU A 176 1.60 -4.88 1.44
CA LEU A 176 1.24 -3.88 2.44
C LEU A 176 2.33 -2.82 2.52
N ASP A 177 1.93 -1.57 2.32
CA ASP A 177 2.77 -0.38 2.41
C ASP A 177 2.25 0.52 3.53
N PHE A 178 3.00 0.64 4.60
CA PHE A 178 2.62 1.48 5.73
C PHE A 178 3.14 2.90 5.55
N HIS A 179 2.24 3.87 5.66
CA HIS A 179 2.51 5.29 5.60
C HIS A 179 2.04 6.01 6.87
N GLY A 180 2.64 7.15 7.21
CA GLY A 180 2.23 7.92 8.38
C GLY A 180 2.40 7.17 9.70
N VAL A 181 3.46 6.37 9.84
CA VAL A 181 3.75 5.54 11.00
C VAL A 181 5.27 5.52 11.28
N PHE A 182 5.68 5.13 12.49
CA PHE A 182 7.07 4.79 12.76
C PHE A 182 7.52 3.64 11.86
N LYS A 183 8.82 3.56 11.61
CA LYS A 183 9.39 2.49 10.78
C LYS A 183 9.20 1.13 11.48
N PRO A 184 8.35 0.24 10.96
CA PRO A 184 8.14 -1.07 11.58
C PRO A 184 9.38 -1.95 11.47
N THR A 185 9.51 -2.87 12.39
CA THR A 185 10.62 -3.81 12.45
C THR A 185 10.11 -5.23 12.60
N GLY A 186 10.64 -6.15 11.82
CA GLY A 186 10.38 -7.57 11.95
C GLY A 186 8.99 -8.03 11.50
N LEU A 187 8.41 -7.35 10.54
CA LEU A 187 7.15 -7.73 9.90
C LEU A 187 7.39 -8.61 8.68
#